data_ffc673eb0d7fbf806a938270a1f7bd8f
#
_entry.id   ffc673eb0d7fbf806a938270a1f7bd8f
#
_cell.length_a   1.000
_cell.length_b   1.000
_cell.length_c   1.000
_cell.angle_alpha   90.00
_cell.angle_beta   90.00
_cell.angle_gamma   90.00
#
_symmetry.space_group_name_H-M   'P 1'
#
loop_
_entity.id
_entity.type
_entity.pdbx_description
1 polymer ?
#
loop_
_entity_poly.entity_id
_entity_poly.type
_entity_poly.pdbx_seq_one_letter_code
_entity_poly.pdbx_strand_id
1 'polypeptide(L)'
;MRFSLWTCTMVAMMGGCSAFVSPLMDLQSIKTTTTTSLGMSGVERNPNFAKLAGGYLFPEIGRRRTAYLEEHPEMADRIISLGIGDTTQPIPDHILSGLVEGATKLGTKEGYSGYGAEQGKGDLREKIASTLYNGLIEPDEVFVSDGAKCDIMRLQQMFGANVVSAVQDPSYPVYVDTSVMMGQTGEQDASTMQYDNIVYMPCTAENGFFPDYESLPRADVVYLCSPK
;
A
#
# COMPACT_ATOMS: atom_id res chain seq x y z
N MET A 1 26.33 -16.29 18.72
CA MET A 1 26.65 -17.35 17.75
C MET A 1 25.38 -18.13 17.41
N ARG A 2 24.55 -17.62 16.49
CA ARG A 2 23.41 -18.34 15.91
C ARG A 2 23.13 -17.78 14.49
N PHE A 3 24.10 -17.97 13.59
CA PHE A 3 24.00 -17.56 12.19
C PHE A 3 24.00 -18.73 11.20
N SER A 4 23.85 -19.98 11.67
CA SER A 4 24.03 -21.13 10.78
C SER A 4 22.74 -21.73 10.21
N LEU A 5 21.55 -21.36 10.71
CA LEU A 5 20.29 -21.95 10.21
C LEU A 5 19.67 -21.20 9.01
N TRP A 6 20.01 -19.93 8.84
CA TRP A 6 19.45 -19.13 7.74
C TRP A 6 20.13 -19.37 6.38
N THR A 7 21.43 -19.66 6.40
CA THR A 7 22.19 -19.94 5.19
C THR A 7 21.84 -21.30 4.55
N CYS A 8 21.44 -22.28 5.36
CA CYS A 8 21.09 -23.59 4.81
C CYS A 8 19.73 -23.62 4.10
N THR A 9 18.78 -22.81 4.54
CA THR A 9 17.43 -22.74 3.92
C THR A 9 17.45 -21.98 2.60
N MET A 10 18.32 -20.98 2.45
CA MET A 10 18.44 -20.21 1.22
C MET A 10 19.19 -20.97 0.11
N VAL A 11 20.19 -21.78 0.46
CA VAL A 11 20.91 -22.60 -0.54
C VAL A 11 20.03 -23.76 -1.07
N ALA A 12 19.10 -24.28 -0.27
CA ALA A 12 18.16 -25.29 -0.72
C ALA A 12 17.09 -24.77 -1.70
N MET A 13 16.80 -23.48 -1.67
CA MET A 13 15.86 -22.87 -2.64
C MET A 13 16.52 -22.51 -3.98
N MET A 14 17.83 -22.33 -4.04
CA MET A 14 18.53 -22.01 -5.30
C MET A 14 18.99 -23.23 -6.09
N GLY A 15 18.96 -24.40 -5.52
CA GLY A 15 19.59 -25.61 -6.12
C GLY A 15 18.66 -26.63 -6.74
N GLY A 16 17.36 -26.40 -6.92
CA GLY A 16 16.54 -27.50 -7.39
C GLY A 16 15.10 -27.19 -7.73
N CYS A 17 14.87 -26.49 -8.80
CA CYS A 17 13.52 -26.27 -9.32
C CYS A 17 12.93 -27.48 -10.05
N SER A 18 13.51 -28.66 -9.95
CA SER A 18 13.03 -29.89 -10.62
C SER A 18 12.48 -30.98 -9.70
N ALA A 19 12.32 -30.73 -8.41
CA ALA A 19 11.89 -31.76 -7.47
C ALA A 19 10.56 -31.50 -6.74
N PHE A 20 9.78 -30.51 -7.13
CA PHE A 20 8.46 -30.26 -6.56
C PHE A 20 7.31 -30.38 -7.56
N VAL A 21 7.32 -31.47 -8.31
CA VAL A 21 6.06 -32.03 -8.83
C VAL A 21 5.75 -33.22 -7.93
N SER A 22 5.25 -32.95 -6.75
CA SER A 22 4.56 -33.97 -5.97
C SER A 22 3.27 -34.31 -6.66
N PRO A 23 2.92 -35.59 -6.79
CA PRO A 23 1.63 -35.97 -7.32
C PRO A 23 0.54 -35.35 -6.46
N LEU A 24 -0.52 -34.90 -7.11
CA LEU A 24 -1.75 -34.41 -6.48
C LEU A 24 -2.16 -35.38 -5.37
N MET A 25 -1.90 -35.01 -4.15
CA MET A 25 -2.48 -35.70 -3.01
C MET A 25 -3.96 -35.41 -2.99
N ASP A 26 -4.74 -36.48 -3.07
CA ASP A 26 -6.19 -36.48 -2.95
C ASP A 26 -6.59 -35.78 -1.64
N LEU A 27 -7.18 -34.59 -1.78
CA LEU A 27 -7.65 -33.74 -0.67
C LEU A 27 -8.78 -34.38 0.16
N GLN A 28 -9.26 -35.56 -0.21
CA GLN A 28 -10.36 -36.24 0.49
C GLN A 28 -9.92 -37.15 1.62
N SER A 29 -8.62 -37.37 1.85
CA SER A 29 -8.12 -38.26 2.91
C SER A 29 -7.53 -37.55 4.13
N ILE A 30 -7.70 -36.25 4.28
CA ILE A 30 -7.36 -35.56 5.53
C ILE A 30 -8.48 -35.81 6.56
N LYS A 31 -8.58 -37.06 6.98
CA LYS A 31 -9.30 -37.38 8.21
C LYS A 31 -8.46 -36.87 9.39
N THR A 32 -9.07 -35.92 10.09
CA THR A 32 -8.87 -35.60 11.50
C THR A 32 -7.63 -36.24 12.15
N THR A 33 -6.49 -35.67 11.90
CA THR A 33 -5.35 -35.96 12.76
C THR A 33 -5.50 -35.07 13.98
N THR A 34 -5.66 -35.68 15.12
CA THR A 34 -5.61 -35.09 16.46
C THR A 34 -4.61 -33.96 16.46
N THR A 35 -5.10 -32.74 16.62
CA THR A 35 -4.29 -31.55 16.81
C THR A 35 -3.54 -31.76 18.13
N THR A 36 -2.34 -32.29 18.08
CA THR A 36 -1.39 -32.05 19.14
C THR A 36 -1.24 -30.55 19.21
N SER A 37 -1.89 -29.93 20.17
CA SER A 37 -1.59 -28.57 20.53
C SER A 37 -0.13 -28.55 20.98
N LEU A 38 0.79 -28.35 20.04
CA LEU A 38 2.02 -27.70 20.38
C LEU A 38 1.53 -26.41 21.04
N GLY A 39 1.82 -26.26 22.34
CA GLY A 39 1.58 -25.05 23.08
C GLY A 39 2.34 -23.93 22.37
N MET A 40 1.77 -23.45 21.29
CA MET A 40 2.16 -22.18 20.73
C MET A 40 1.73 -21.17 21.78
N SER A 41 2.70 -20.68 22.55
CA SER A 41 2.57 -19.34 23.10
C SER A 41 2.24 -18.48 21.88
N GLY A 42 0.94 -18.21 21.68
CA GLY A 42 0.45 -17.63 20.44
C GLY A 42 1.13 -16.30 20.27
N VAL A 43 1.78 -16.09 19.13
CA VAL A 43 2.20 -14.75 18.75
C VAL A 43 0.93 -13.92 18.73
N GLU A 44 0.81 -12.99 19.65
CA GLU A 44 -0.34 -12.11 19.72
C GLU A 44 -0.40 -11.25 18.45
N ARG A 45 -1.57 -11.14 17.89
CA ARG A 45 -1.80 -10.20 16.78
C ARG A 45 -1.56 -8.78 17.29
N ASN A 46 -0.98 -7.92 16.44
CA ASN A 46 -0.86 -6.50 16.75
C ASN A 46 -2.24 -5.94 17.18
N PRO A 47 -2.39 -5.48 18.44
CA PRO A 47 -3.69 -5.06 18.99
C PRO A 47 -4.29 -3.86 18.26
N ASN A 48 -3.47 -3.05 17.60
CA ASN A 48 -3.95 -1.87 16.86
C ASN A 48 -4.89 -2.23 15.69
N PHE A 49 -4.78 -3.46 15.14
CA PHE A 49 -5.73 -3.90 14.13
C PHE A 49 -7.17 -4.03 14.64
N ALA A 50 -7.37 -4.14 15.94
CA ALA A 50 -8.71 -4.14 16.52
C ALA A 50 -9.38 -2.75 16.50
N LYS A 51 -8.59 -1.68 16.39
CA LYS A 51 -9.08 -0.30 16.29
C LYS A 51 -9.62 0.04 14.91
N LEU A 52 -9.20 -0.70 13.85
CA LEU A 52 -9.70 -0.46 12.51
C LEU A 52 -11.18 -0.80 12.44
N ALA A 53 -12.01 0.20 12.22
CA ALA A 53 -13.44 0.03 12.03
C ALA A 53 -13.71 -0.94 10.88
N GLY A 54 -14.72 -1.76 11.05
CA GLY A 54 -15.23 -2.91 10.28
C GLY A 54 -14.94 -3.11 8.80
N GLY A 55 -13.78 -2.76 8.29
CA GLY A 55 -13.33 -3.08 6.94
C GLY A 55 -12.92 -1.86 6.12
N TYR A 56 -12.16 -2.15 5.08
CA TYR A 56 -11.70 -1.14 4.12
C TYR A 56 -12.88 -0.58 3.32
N LEU A 57 -12.92 0.73 3.12
CA LEU A 57 -14.05 1.47 2.52
C LEU A 57 -14.48 0.94 1.15
N PHE A 58 -13.54 0.64 0.27
CA PHE A 58 -13.85 0.30 -1.13
C PHE A 58 -14.62 -1.01 -1.30
N PRO A 59 -14.34 -2.12 -0.60
CA PRO A 59 -15.21 -3.30 -0.63
C PRO A 59 -16.64 -3.03 -0.15
N GLU A 60 -16.83 -2.14 0.81
CA GLU A 60 -18.16 -1.76 1.27
C GLU A 60 -18.93 -1.00 0.20
N ILE A 61 -18.30 -0.02 -0.46
CA ILE A 61 -18.89 0.68 -1.61
C ILE A 61 -19.24 -0.31 -2.71
N GLY A 62 -18.36 -1.26 -3.00
CA GLY A 62 -18.60 -2.32 -3.99
C GLY A 62 -19.85 -3.15 -3.65
N ARG A 63 -19.99 -3.59 -2.40
CA ARG A 63 -21.15 -4.35 -1.93
C ARG A 63 -22.46 -3.55 -2.06
N ARG A 64 -22.46 -2.29 -1.63
CA ARG A 64 -23.62 -1.40 -1.75
C ARG A 64 -24.02 -1.17 -3.20
N ARG A 65 -23.04 -0.97 -4.09
CA ARG A 65 -23.28 -0.82 -5.52
C ARG A 65 -23.90 -2.08 -6.10
N THR A 66 -23.36 -3.25 -5.77
CA THR A 66 -23.91 -4.55 -6.24
C THR A 66 -25.33 -4.74 -5.77
N ALA A 67 -25.62 -4.56 -4.49
CA ALA A 67 -26.97 -4.67 -3.93
C ALA A 67 -27.96 -3.70 -4.61
N TYR A 68 -27.54 -2.45 -4.83
CA TYR A 68 -28.38 -1.47 -5.54
C TYR A 68 -28.71 -1.91 -6.97
N LEU A 69 -27.74 -2.46 -7.70
CA LEU A 69 -27.94 -2.92 -9.07
C LEU A 69 -28.76 -4.22 -9.16
N GLU A 70 -28.75 -5.05 -8.13
CA GLU A 70 -29.65 -6.20 -8.04
C GLU A 70 -31.12 -5.77 -7.90
N GLU A 71 -31.37 -4.68 -7.17
CA GLU A 71 -32.71 -4.09 -7.01
C GLU A 71 -33.10 -3.20 -8.21
N HIS A 72 -32.12 -2.60 -8.90
CA HIS A 72 -32.33 -1.63 -9.97
C HIS A 72 -31.46 -1.94 -11.19
N PRO A 73 -31.69 -3.07 -11.89
CA PRO A 73 -30.86 -3.47 -13.03
C PRO A 73 -30.87 -2.48 -14.19
N GLU A 74 -31.94 -1.69 -14.34
CA GLU A 74 -32.07 -0.62 -15.34
C GLU A 74 -31.10 0.54 -15.14
N MET A 75 -30.46 0.62 -13.95
CA MET A 75 -29.51 1.67 -13.62
C MET A 75 -28.06 1.30 -13.98
N ALA A 76 -27.79 0.09 -14.46
CA ALA A 76 -26.41 -0.40 -14.69
C ALA A 76 -25.57 0.54 -15.54
N ASP A 77 -26.14 1.07 -16.64
CA ASP A 77 -25.45 1.98 -17.56
C ASP A 77 -25.53 3.46 -17.15
N ARG A 78 -26.21 3.76 -16.05
CA ARG A 78 -26.45 5.13 -15.59
C ARG A 78 -25.67 5.50 -14.34
N ILE A 79 -25.07 4.52 -13.65
CA ILE A 79 -24.27 4.80 -12.46
C ILE A 79 -22.93 5.39 -12.89
N ILE A 80 -22.68 6.61 -12.42
CA ILE A 80 -21.39 7.27 -12.56
C ILE A 80 -20.59 7.03 -11.27
N SER A 81 -19.42 6.38 -11.38
CA SER A 81 -18.52 6.14 -10.25
C SER A 81 -17.58 7.33 -10.09
N LEU A 82 -17.72 8.06 -8.98
CA LEU A 82 -16.86 9.18 -8.60
C LEU A 82 -16.05 8.90 -7.34
N GLY A 83 -16.15 7.67 -6.80
CA GLY A 83 -15.58 7.33 -5.50
C GLY A 83 -14.12 6.91 -5.52
N ILE A 84 -13.56 6.61 -6.69
CA ILE A 84 -12.18 6.16 -6.84
C ILE A 84 -11.55 6.91 -7.99
N GLY A 85 -10.41 7.59 -7.70
CA GLY A 85 -9.55 8.12 -8.75
C GLY A 85 -8.75 6.97 -9.37
N ASP A 86 -9.14 6.55 -10.55
CA ASP A 86 -8.47 5.47 -11.29
C ASP A 86 -8.24 5.90 -12.74
N THR A 87 -7.30 5.22 -13.38
CA THR A 87 -7.08 5.40 -14.82
C THR A 87 -8.24 4.78 -15.60
N THR A 88 -8.88 5.57 -16.45
CA THR A 88 -10.05 5.14 -17.23
C THR A 88 -9.70 4.84 -18.69
N GLN A 89 -8.45 5.10 -19.08
CA GLN A 89 -7.98 4.90 -20.44
C GLN A 89 -6.88 3.84 -20.49
N PRO A 90 -6.78 3.09 -21.60
CA PRO A 90 -5.65 2.19 -21.84
C PRO A 90 -4.31 2.94 -21.79
N ILE A 91 -3.25 2.19 -21.51
CA ILE A 91 -1.88 2.72 -21.56
C ILE A 91 -1.59 3.20 -22.99
N PRO A 92 -1.09 4.42 -23.21
CA PRO A 92 -0.70 4.90 -24.53
C PRO A 92 0.38 4.03 -25.18
N ASP A 93 0.35 3.89 -26.50
CA ASP A 93 1.23 2.99 -27.26
C ASP A 93 2.73 3.22 -26.98
N HIS A 94 3.14 4.47 -26.79
CA HIS A 94 4.55 4.78 -26.49
C HIS A 94 4.98 4.28 -25.11
N ILE A 95 4.08 4.25 -24.13
CA ILE A 95 4.36 3.65 -22.81
C ILE A 95 4.36 2.14 -22.92
N LEU A 96 3.37 1.56 -23.62
CA LEU A 96 3.29 0.12 -23.84
C LEU A 96 4.54 -0.40 -24.55
N SER A 97 5.00 0.28 -25.61
CA SER A 97 6.21 -0.11 -26.33
C SER A 97 7.45 -0.09 -25.43
N GLY A 98 7.57 0.90 -24.55
CA GLY A 98 8.66 0.97 -23.57
C GLY A 98 8.63 -0.19 -22.56
N LEU A 99 7.45 -0.59 -22.10
CA LEU A 99 7.30 -1.76 -21.22
C LEU A 99 7.72 -3.06 -21.94
N VAL A 100 7.26 -3.24 -23.18
CA VAL A 100 7.62 -4.43 -24.01
C VAL A 100 9.12 -4.46 -24.27
N GLU A 101 9.73 -3.33 -24.63
CA GLU A 101 11.18 -3.21 -24.84
C GLU A 101 11.94 -3.56 -23.55
N GLY A 102 11.52 -2.99 -22.42
CA GLY A 102 12.12 -3.28 -21.12
C GLY A 102 12.07 -4.76 -20.75
N ALA A 103 10.90 -5.37 -20.92
CA ALA A 103 10.72 -6.81 -20.68
C ALA A 103 11.59 -7.68 -21.62
N THR A 104 11.67 -7.30 -22.88
CA THR A 104 12.49 -8.02 -23.88
C THR A 104 13.97 -7.94 -23.53
N LYS A 105 14.47 -6.78 -23.08
CA LYS A 105 15.86 -6.60 -22.66
C LYS A 105 16.24 -7.52 -21.50
N LEU A 106 15.33 -7.82 -20.57
CA LEU A 106 15.61 -8.75 -19.46
C LEU A 106 15.99 -10.16 -19.95
N GLY A 107 15.57 -10.56 -21.15
CA GLY A 107 15.94 -11.82 -21.77
C GLY A 107 17.34 -11.84 -22.40
N THR A 108 18.08 -10.75 -22.37
CA THR A 108 19.43 -10.65 -22.93
C THR A 108 20.49 -10.61 -21.82
N LYS A 109 21.71 -11.03 -22.17
CA LYS A 109 22.83 -10.99 -21.23
C LYS A 109 23.19 -9.55 -20.79
N GLU A 110 23.07 -8.62 -21.70
CA GLU A 110 23.38 -7.21 -21.50
C GLU A 110 22.28 -6.48 -20.73
N GLY A 111 21.04 -6.88 -20.92
CA GLY A 111 19.87 -6.24 -20.28
C GLY A 111 19.39 -6.96 -19.02
N TYR A 112 19.94 -8.15 -18.71
CA TYR A 112 19.63 -8.84 -17.48
C TYR A 112 20.04 -7.99 -16.27
N SER A 113 19.12 -7.94 -15.29
CA SER A 113 19.37 -7.27 -14.02
C SER A 113 18.98 -8.23 -12.89
N GLY A 114 19.95 -8.60 -12.06
CA GLY A 114 19.71 -9.31 -10.81
C GLY A 114 19.21 -8.35 -9.72
N TYR A 115 19.87 -8.34 -8.57
CA TYR A 115 19.66 -7.28 -7.57
C TYR A 115 20.14 -5.94 -8.17
N GLY A 116 19.20 -5.01 -8.34
CA GLY A 116 19.49 -3.66 -8.80
C GLY A 116 20.08 -2.78 -7.71
N ALA A 117 20.33 -1.52 -8.05
CA ALA A 117 20.67 -0.51 -7.06
C ALA A 117 19.50 -0.29 -6.07
N GLU A 118 19.80 -0.13 -4.79
CA GLU A 118 18.80 -0.03 -3.71
C GLU A 118 17.81 1.11 -3.92
N GLN A 119 18.25 2.23 -4.46
CA GLN A 119 17.41 3.39 -4.77
C GLN A 119 16.68 3.28 -6.13
N GLY A 120 16.96 2.25 -6.91
CA GLY A 120 16.49 2.11 -8.29
C GLY A 120 17.53 2.47 -9.34
N LYS A 121 17.24 2.19 -10.60
CA LYS A 121 18.16 2.40 -11.72
C LYS A 121 18.57 3.87 -11.84
N GLY A 122 19.88 4.13 -12.00
CA GLY A 122 20.44 5.48 -12.06
C GLY A 122 19.86 6.31 -13.21
N ASP A 123 19.75 5.72 -14.40
CA ASP A 123 19.17 6.37 -15.58
C ASP A 123 17.71 6.79 -15.40
N LEU A 124 16.93 5.99 -14.66
CA LEU A 124 15.56 6.33 -14.31
C LEU A 124 15.52 7.49 -13.31
N ARG A 125 16.36 7.45 -12.28
CA ARG A 125 16.46 8.51 -11.27
C ARG A 125 16.89 9.85 -11.87
N GLU A 126 17.89 9.84 -12.78
CA GLU A 126 18.31 11.02 -13.55
C GLU A 126 17.15 11.60 -14.38
N LYS A 127 16.38 10.76 -15.06
CA LYS A 127 15.21 11.20 -15.83
C LYS A 127 14.11 11.76 -14.95
N ILE A 128 13.86 11.16 -13.79
CA ILE A 128 12.87 11.68 -12.83
C ILE A 128 13.31 13.07 -12.36
N ALA A 129 14.53 13.22 -11.87
CA ALA A 129 15.05 14.49 -11.38
C ALA A 129 15.01 15.58 -12.44
N SER A 130 15.49 15.27 -13.66
CA SER A 130 15.56 16.26 -14.73
C SER A 130 14.22 16.59 -15.38
N THR A 131 13.33 15.60 -15.59
CA THR A 131 12.11 15.77 -16.38
C THR A 131 10.89 16.14 -15.52
N LEU A 132 10.71 15.46 -14.37
CA LEU A 132 9.56 15.73 -13.51
C LEU A 132 9.82 16.90 -12.55
N TYR A 133 11.03 17.03 -12.08
CA TYR A 133 11.42 18.05 -11.11
C TYR A 133 12.24 19.19 -11.71
N ASN A 134 12.47 19.20 -13.06
CA ASN A 134 13.22 20.23 -13.76
C ASN A 134 14.61 20.53 -13.16
N GLY A 135 15.25 19.51 -12.60
CA GLY A 135 16.55 19.64 -11.95
C GLY A 135 16.52 20.34 -10.59
N LEU A 136 15.37 20.45 -9.95
CA LEU A 136 15.24 21.02 -8.59
C LEU A 136 15.76 20.06 -7.50
N ILE A 137 15.87 18.79 -7.83
CA ILE A 137 16.42 17.74 -6.95
C ILE A 137 17.51 16.99 -7.69
N GLU A 138 18.44 16.42 -6.94
CA GLU A 138 19.50 15.57 -7.48
C GLU A 138 19.04 14.11 -7.66
N PRO A 139 19.62 13.34 -8.59
CA PRO A 139 19.25 11.94 -8.79
C PRO A 139 19.42 11.04 -7.55
N ASP A 140 20.30 11.39 -6.63
CA ASP A 140 20.53 10.65 -5.37
C ASP A 140 19.49 10.96 -4.29
N GLU A 141 18.66 11.98 -4.49
CA GLU A 141 17.47 12.26 -3.68
C GLU A 141 16.23 11.49 -4.15
N VAL A 142 16.32 10.74 -5.25
CA VAL A 142 15.22 9.95 -5.82
C VAL A 142 15.33 8.49 -5.37
N PHE A 143 14.25 7.98 -4.78
CA PHE A 143 14.09 6.58 -4.40
C PHE A 143 12.91 5.98 -5.17
N VAL A 144 13.16 4.96 -5.99
CA VAL A 144 12.14 4.26 -6.77
C VAL A 144 11.65 3.04 -5.99
N SER A 145 10.35 2.92 -5.82
CA SER A 145 9.74 1.87 -5.02
C SER A 145 8.61 1.16 -5.76
N ASP A 146 7.95 0.25 -5.06
CA ASP A 146 6.83 -0.56 -5.51
C ASP A 146 5.45 0.10 -5.29
N GLY A 147 5.44 1.39 -4.95
CA GLY A 147 4.23 2.20 -4.90
C GLY A 147 4.01 2.94 -3.60
N ALA A 148 3.19 3.98 -3.66
CA ALA A 148 2.98 4.93 -2.58
C ALA A 148 2.48 4.30 -1.26
N LYS A 149 1.66 3.26 -1.29
CA LYS A 149 1.20 2.58 -0.06
C LYS A 149 2.34 1.97 0.73
N CYS A 150 3.26 1.31 0.02
CA CYS A 150 4.44 0.71 0.63
C CYS A 150 5.34 1.78 1.23
N ASP A 151 5.52 2.89 0.53
CA ASP A 151 6.36 4.00 1.00
C ASP A 151 5.77 4.72 2.20
N ILE A 152 4.46 4.94 2.23
CA ILE A 152 3.77 5.51 3.40
C ILE A 152 4.07 4.66 4.64
N MET A 153 3.91 3.33 4.54
CA MET A 153 4.22 2.45 5.67
C MET A 153 5.70 2.45 6.03
N ARG A 154 6.60 2.45 5.06
CA ARG A 154 8.05 2.51 5.31
C ARG A 154 8.45 3.80 6.02
N LEU A 155 7.91 4.94 5.57
CA LEU A 155 8.14 6.22 6.23
C LEU A 155 7.60 6.22 7.66
N GLN A 156 6.40 5.70 7.89
CA GLN A 156 5.82 5.63 9.23
C GLN A 156 6.64 4.72 10.17
N GLN A 157 7.25 3.66 9.66
CA GLN A 157 8.15 2.81 10.46
C GLN A 157 9.41 3.53 10.95
N MET A 158 9.81 4.62 10.28
CA MET A 158 10.95 5.43 10.72
C MET A 158 10.64 6.29 11.94
N PHE A 159 9.36 6.48 12.25
CA PHE A 159 8.90 7.29 13.37
C PHE A 159 8.36 6.41 14.50
N GLY A 160 8.44 6.89 15.71
CA GLY A 160 7.87 6.21 16.89
C GLY A 160 6.34 6.34 16.95
N ALA A 161 5.76 5.68 17.94
CA ALA A 161 4.30 5.70 18.14
C ALA A 161 3.74 7.07 18.57
N ASN A 162 4.58 7.99 18.99
CA ASN A 162 4.16 9.31 19.47
C ASN A 162 4.13 10.40 18.39
N VAL A 163 4.36 10.01 17.12
CA VAL A 163 4.28 10.96 16.01
C VAL A 163 2.84 11.42 15.79
N VAL A 164 2.65 12.71 15.58
CA VAL A 164 1.36 13.32 15.25
C VAL A 164 1.28 13.53 13.75
N SER A 165 0.33 12.89 13.10
CA SER A 165 0.07 13.04 11.67
C SER A 165 -1.08 14.01 11.42
N ALA A 166 -0.95 14.85 10.37
CA ALA A 166 -2.04 15.65 9.85
C ALA A 166 -2.50 15.10 8.50
N VAL A 167 -3.80 15.00 8.29
CA VAL A 167 -4.42 14.49 7.07
C VAL A 167 -5.55 15.40 6.62
N GLN A 168 -5.74 15.56 5.31
CA GLN A 168 -6.93 16.23 4.78
C GLN A 168 -8.18 15.42 5.16
N ASP A 169 -9.31 16.08 5.38
CA ASP A 169 -10.59 15.43 5.68
C ASP A 169 -11.69 15.96 4.74
N PRO A 170 -12.21 15.12 3.84
CA PRO A 170 -11.87 13.71 3.59
C PRO A 170 -10.48 13.51 2.98
N SER A 171 -9.89 12.32 3.15
CA SER A 171 -8.58 11.99 2.60
C SER A 171 -8.50 10.55 2.08
N TYR A 172 -7.35 10.19 1.53
CA TYR A 172 -7.03 8.81 1.20
C TYR A 172 -6.93 7.98 2.50
N PRO A 173 -7.78 6.96 2.68
CA PRO A 173 -7.91 6.26 3.98
C PRO A 173 -6.60 5.66 4.49
N VAL A 174 -5.69 5.33 3.58
CA VAL A 174 -4.43 4.66 3.92
C VAL A 174 -3.57 5.46 4.89
N TYR A 175 -3.59 6.79 4.84
CA TYR A 175 -2.82 7.62 5.79
C TYR A 175 -3.25 7.37 7.24
N VAL A 176 -4.56 7.28 7.46
CA VAL A 176 -5.13 7.00 8.78
C VAL A 176 -4.96 5.53 9.14
N ASP A 177 -5.36 4.62 8.25
CA ASP A 177 -5.33 3.17 8.50
C ASP A 177 -3.92 2.69 8.86
N THR A 178 -2.91 3.16 8.13
CA THR A 178 -1.52 2.77 8.41
C THR A 178 -0.99 3.40 9.71
N SER A 179 -1.40 4.63 10.04
CA SER A 179 -1.09 5.22 11.35
C SER A 179 -1.69 4.42 12.50
N VAL A 180 -2.93 3.92 12.34
CA VAL A 180 -3.56 3.01 13.30
C VAL A 180 -2.76 1.72 13.42
N MET A 181 -2.41 1.07 12.31
CA MET A 181 -1.64 -0.18 12.29
C MET A 181 -0.29 -0.04 12.98
N MET A 182 0.35 1.12 12.83
CA MET A 182 1.64 1.43 13.44
C MET A 182 1.54 1.82 14.94
N GLY A 183 0.31 1.93 15.48
CA GLY A 183 0.09 2.34 16.86
C GLY A 183 0.32 3.83 17.11
N GLN A 184 0.23 4.66 16.09
CA GLN A 184 0.44 6.10 16.14
C GLN A 184 -0.84 6.87 16.47
N THR A 185 -1.93 6.17 16.75
CA THR A 185 -3.25 6.77 17.06
C THR A 185 -3.74 6.35 18.43
N GLY A 186 -4.57 7.21 19.03
CA GLY A 186 -5.40 6.87 20.18
C GLY A 186 -6.64 6.05 19.79
N GLU A 187 -7.71 6.23 20.54
CA GLU A 187 -9.00 5.59 20.30
C GLU A 187 -9.78 6.34 19.22
N GLN A 188 -10.75 5.64 18.61
CA GLN A 188 -11.66 6.25 17.65
C GLN A 188 -12.86 6.85 18.36
N ASP A 189 -13.19 8.11 18.09
CA ASP A 189 -14.43 8.74 18.50
C ASP A 189 -15.58 8.18 17.65
N ALA A 190 -16.57 7.57 18.32
CA ALA A 190 -17.71 6.93 17.66
C ALA A 190 -18.65 7.92 16.95
N SER A 191 -18.63 9.20 17.31
CA SER A 191 -19.50 10.24 16.72
C SER A 191 -18.92 10.84 15.46
N THR A 192 -17.60 11.03 15.42
CA THR A 192 -16.88 11.63 14.28
C THR A 192 -16.18 10.62 13.42
N MET A 193 -15.98 9.40 13.93
CA MET A 193 -15.16 8.34 13.31
C MET A 193 -13.69 8.73 13.13
N GLN A 194 -13.24 9.77 13.80
CA GLN A 194 -11.86 10.24 13.80
C GLN A 194 -11.08 9.59 14.95
N TYR A 195 -9.78 9.42 14.76
CA TYR A 195 -8.89 8.88 15.78
C TYR A 195 -8.16 9.99 16.51
N ASP A 196 -7.96 9.82 17.81
CA ASP A 196 -7.06 10.66 18.58
C ASP A 196 -5.63 10.61 18.02
N ASN A 197 -4.85 11.64 18.28
CA ASN A 197 -3.47 11.81 17.82
C ASN A 197 -3.32 11.96 16.29
N ILE A 198 -4.42 12.28 15.60
CA ILE A 198 -4.40 12.70 14.20
C ILE A 198 -5.02 14.09 14.11
N VAL A 199 -4.36 15.00 13.41
CA VAL A 199 -4.88 16.33 13.07
C VAL A 199 -5.64 16.20 11.75
N TYR A 200 -6.96 16.32 11.81
CA TYR A 200 -7.80 16.32 10.62
C TYR A 200 -7.92 17.75 10.09
N MET A 201 -7.62 17.94 8.82
CA MET A 201 -7.66 19.20 8.12
C MET A 201 -8.91 19.28 7.26
N PRO A 202 -10.00 19.92 7.70
CA PRO A 202 -11.25 19.93 6.94
C PRO A 202 -11.08 20.55 5.55
N CYS A 203 -11.61 19.88 4.53
CA CYS A 203 -11.67 20.34 3.15
C CYS A 203 -13.14 20.35 2.72
N THR A 204 -13.83 21.43 3.00
CA THR A 204 -15.26 21.61 2.79
C THR A 204 -15.57 22.68 1.75
N ALA A 205 -16.81 22.78 1.30
CA ALA A 205 -17.21 23.82 0.36
C ALA A 205 -17.06 25.22 0.97
N GLU A 206 -17.24 25.36 2.30
CA GLU A 206 -17.16 26.62 3.01
C GLU A 206 -15.74 27.21 3.02
N ASN A 207 -14.71 26.35 3.02
CA ASN A 207 -13.31 26.77 2.94
C ASN A 207 -12.70 26.58 1.55
N GLY A 208 -13.52 26.39 0.52
CA GLY A 208 -13.07 26.19 -0.85
C GLY A 208 -12.27 24.91 -1.05
N PHE A 209 -12.49 23.90 -0.21
CA PHE A 209 -11.75 22.62 -0.16
C PHE A 209 -10.25 22.77 0.15
N PHE A 210 -9.85 23.91 0.73
CA PHE A 210 -8.49 24.16 1.16
C PHE A 210 -8.42 24.19 2.69
N PRO A 211 -7.52 23.40 3.31
CA PRO A 211 -7.32 23.46 4.75
C PRO A 211 -6.79 24.83 5.18
N ASP A 212 -7.25 25.30 6.34
CA ASP A 212 -6.66 26.46 6.99
C ASP A 212 -5.39 26.05 7.75
N TYR A 213 -4.24 26.19 7.09
CA TYR A 213 -2.95 25.80 7.65
C TYR A 213 -2.50 26.70 8.81
N GLU A 214 -3.01 27.91 8.92
CA GLU A 214 -2.60 28.87 9.97
C GLU A 214 -3.19 28.49 11.34
N SER A 215 -4.37 27.87 11.33
CA SER A 215 -5.06 27.44 12.56
C SER A 215 -4.73 26.02 13.00
N LEU A 216 -3.96 25.25 12.20
CA LEU A 216 -3.66 23.87 12.53
C LEU A 216 -2.73 23.75 13.74
N PRO A 217 -3.01 22.80 14.66
CA PRO A 217 -2.05 22.43 15.67
C PRO A 217 -0.80 21.84 15.00
N ARG A 218 0.34 21.92 15.69
CA ARG A 218 1.58 21.32 15.19
C ARG A 218 1.40 19.82 14.93
N ALA A 219 1.80 19.39 13.75
CA ALA A 219 1.96 18.00 13.38
C ALA A 219 3.42 17.72 13.01
N ASP A 220 3.84 16.46 13.16
CA ASP A 220 5.19 16.02 12.81
C ASP A 220 5.26 15.56 11.34
N VAL A 221 4.16 15.00 10.83
CA VAL A 221 4.01 14.55 9.44
C VAL A 221 2.70 15.09 8.88
N VAL A 222 2.74 15.65 7.68
CA VAL A 222 1.55 16.14 6.96
C VAL A 222 1.37 15.34 5.68
N TYR A 223 0.22 14.69 5.54
CA TYR A 223 -0.16 13.97 4.33
C TYR A 223 -1.06 14.82 3.46
N LEU A 224 -0.65 15.03 2.24
CA LEU A 224 -1.41 15.73 1.20
C LEU A 224 -1.71 14.77 0.06
N CYS A 225 -2.97 14.68 -0.34
CA CYS A 225 -3.41 13.89 -1.48
C CYS A 225 -3.70 14.81 -2.67
N SER A 226 -2.98 14.65 -3.76
CA SER A 226 -3.17 15.44 -4.97
C SER A 226 -3.03 14.53 -6.20
N PRO A 227 -3.93 14.64 -7.19
CA PRO A 227 -5.16 15.44 -7.19
C PRO A 227 -6.23 14.86 -6.27
N LYS A 228 -7.16 15.71 -5.84
CA LYS A 228 -8.27 15.31 -4.98
C LYS A 228 -9.57 15.99 -5.43
#